data_fea1705afa12c56a25f2b4bcb2bc2a8f
#
_entry.id   fea1705afa12c56a25f2b4bcb2bc2a8f
#
_cell.length_a   1.000
_cell.length_b   1.000
_cell.length_c   1.000
_cell.angle_alpha   90.00
_cell.angle_beta   90.00
_cell.angle_gamma   90.00
#
_symmetry.space_group_name_H-M   'P 1'
#
loop_
_entity.id
_entity.type
_entity.pdbx_description
1 polymer ?
#
loop_
_entity_poly.entity_id
_entity_poly.type
_entity_poly.pdbx_seq_one_letter_code
_entity_poly.pdbx_strand_id
1 'polypeptide(L)'
;MKIKKRLTAAALAVLLAVTALPAAVMAEEKDDKKQLTKVTLNEVAHSIFYAPQYVAIEKGYFADQGLEVELVTGFGADKVLTALISGEADIGFMGAEASIYAYQEGATDPAVNFAQLTQRAGNFLVAREEMPDFQWSDLKGKKVLGGRKGGMPEMVFEYILKQNGLD
;
A
#
# COMPACT_ATOMS: atom_id res chain seq x y z
N MET A 1 -46.48 -67.39 -16.94
CA MET A 1 -45.07 -66.94 -17.08
C MET A 1 -44.92 -65.51 -17.57
N LYS A 2 -46.00 -64.77 -17.92
CA LYS A 2 -45.93 -63.36 -18.38
C LYS A 2 -46.09 -62.29 -17.23
N ILE A 3 -46.61 -62.63 -16.06
CA ILE A 3 -46.87 -61.70 -14.98
C ILE A 3 -45.61 -61.47 -14.12
N LYS A 4 -44.74 -62.47 -13.95
CA LYS A 4 -43.50 -62.33 -13.16
C LYS A 4 -42.47 -61.43 -13.84
N LYS A 5 -42.46 -61.34 -15.20
CA LYS A 5 -41.54 -60.46 -15.95
C LYS A 5 -41.93 -58.98 -15.89
N ARG A 6 -43.20 -58.65 -15.67
CA ARG A 6 -43.66 -57.25 -15.56
C ARG A 6 -43.42 -56.63 -14.16
N LEU A 7 -43.44 -57.48 -13.11
CA LEU A 7 -43.14 -57.04 -11.74
C LEU A 7 -41.64 -56.76 -11.55
N THR A 8 -40.76 -57.53 -12.20
CA THR A 8 -39.32 -57.27 -12.10
C THR A 8 -38.89 -56.00 -12.87
N ALA A 9 -39.58 -55.69 -14.00
CA ALA A 9 -39.27 -54.46 -14.78
C ALA A 9 -39.76 -53.18 -14.03
N ALA A 10 -40.89 -53.24 -13.34
CA ALA A 10 -41.41 -52.13 -12.53
C ALA A 10 -40.58 -51.90 -11.30
N ALA A 11 -40.06 -52.93 -10.61
CA ALA A 11 -39.20 -52.80 -9.45
C ALA A 11 -37.80 -52.23 -9.84
N LEU A 12 -37.27 -52.54 -11.00
CA LEU A 12 -35.99 -51.99 -11.47
C LEU A 12 -36.11 -50.52 -11.88
N ALA A 13 -37.25 -50.13 -12.45
CA ALA A 13 -37.49 -48.70 -12.82
C ALA A 13 -37.66 -47.78 -11.58
N VAL A 14 -38.25 -48.28 -10.49
CA VAL A 14 -38.37 -47.51 -9.24
C VAL A 14 -37.04 -47.44 -8.52
N LEU A 15 -36.18 -48.44 -8.61
CA LEU A 15 -34.84 -48.41 -7.97
C LEU A 15 -33.89 -47.45 -8.68
N LEU A 16 -34.00 -47.27 -10.01
CA LEU A 16 -33.23 -46.32 -10.79
C LEU A 16 -33.70 -44.85 -10.60
N ALA A 17 -34.96 -44.61 -10.26
CA ALA A 17 -35.50 -43.30 -10.03
C ALA A 17 -35.09 -42.71 -8.65
N VAL A 18 -34.80 -43.57 -7.64
CA VAL A 18 -34.40 -43.15 -6.31
C VAL A 18 -32.90 -42.84 -6.19
N THR A 19 -32.06 -43.35 -7.09
CA THR A 19 -30.62 -43.09 -7.10
C THR A 19 -30.21 -41.87 -7.95
N ALA A 20 -31.14 -41.26 -8.70
CA ALA A 20 -30.86 -40.09 -9.52
C ALA A 20 -31.16 -38.75 -8.86
N LEU A 21 -31.78 -38.75 -7.67
CA LEU A 21 -32.15 -37.51 -6.96
C LEU A 21 -31.12 -36.92 -6.00
N PRO A 22 -30.02 -37.54 -5.54
CA PRO A 22 -29.06 -36.82 -4.73
C PRO A 22 -27.94 -36.09 -5.47
N ALA A 23 -27.85 -36.24 -6.79
CA ALA A 23 -26.78 -35.61 -7.57
C ALA A 23 -27.12 -34.16 -8.03
N ALA A 24 -28.37 -33.72 -7.89
CA ALA A 24 -28.80 -32.40 -8.35
C ALA A 24 -28.88 -31.33 -7.22
N VAL A 25 -28.51 -31.67 -5.99
CA VAL A 25 -28.58 -30.75 -4.84
C VAL A 25 -27.19 -30.43 -4.26
N MET A 26 -26.12 -30.98 -4.82
CA MET A 26 -24.83 -30.37 -4.68
C MET A 26 -24.66 -29.35 -5.81
N ALA A 27 -25.50 -28.29 -5.80
CA ALA A 27 -25.07 -27.04 -6.35
C ALA A 27 -23.77 -26.69 -5.61
N GLU A 28 -22.64 -26.84 -6.26
CA GLU A 28 -21.41 -26.21 -5.86
C GLU A 28 -21.77 -24.76 -5.49
N GLU A 29 -21.85 -24.47 -4.22
CA GLU A 29 -21.64 -23.12 -3.72
C GLU A 29 -20.21 -22.81 -4.20
N LYS A 30 -20.10 -22.31 -5.45
CA LYS A 30 -18.89 -21.67 -5.90
C LYS A 30 -18.68 -20.58 -4.87
N ASP A 31 -17.80 -20.86 -3.92
CA ASP A 31 -17.16 -19.85 -3.10
C ASP A 31 -16.46 -18.91 -4.11
N ASP A 32 -17.23 -17.92 -4.56
CA ASP A 32 -16.80 -16.85 -5.44
C ASP A 32 -15.91 -15.93 -4.61
N LYS A 33 -14.91 -16.51 -3.94
CA LYS A 33 -13.80 -15.76 -3.37
C LYS A 33 -13.15 -15.05 -4.54
N LYS A 34 -13.57 -13.79 -4.72
CA LYS A 34 -12.95 -12.89 -5.67
C LYS A 34 -11.43 -13.00 -5.48
N GLN A 35 -10.75 -13.58 -6.45
CA GLN A 35 -9.30 -13.71 -6.39
C GLN A 35 -8.71 -12.31 -6.34
N LEU A 36 -8.15 -11.93 -5.20
CA LEU A 36 -7.55 -10.61 -5.01
C LEU A 36 -6.18 -10.57 -5.69
N THR A 37 -5.89 -9.45 -6.33
CA THR A 37 -4.55 -9.17 -6.84
C THR A 37 -3.66 -8.70 -5.69
N LYS A 38 -2.56 -9.41 -5.43
CA LYS A 38 -1.59 -9.00 -4.42
C LYS A 38 -0.81 -7.79 -4.89
N VAL A 39 -0.65 -6.83 -3.99
CA VAL A 39 0.10 -5.58 -4.20
C VAL A 39 0.96 -5.31 -2.98
N THR A 40 2.26 -5.23 -3.17
CA THR A 40 3.20 -4.81 -2.12
C THR A 40 3.35 -3.30 -2.15
N LEU A 41 2.90 -2.64 -1.07
CA LEU A 41 3.04 -1.20 -0.86
C LEU A 41 4.13 -0.94 0.17
N ASN A 42 5.21 -0.27 -0.23
CA ASN A 42 6.31 0.07 0.66
C ASN A 42 6.22 1.53 1.08
N GLU A 43 6.08 1.79 2.38
CA GLU A 43 5.98 3.14 2.96
C GLU A 43 7.29 3.59 3.62
N VAL A 44 7.53 4.90 3.65
CA VAL A 44 8.75 5.51 4.23
C VAL A 44 8.86 5.27 5.73
N ALA A 45 7.74 5.33 6.44
CA ALA A 45 7.65 5.18 7.89
C ALA A 45 6.21 4.88 8.27
N HIS A 46 6.01 4.18 9.37
CA HIS A 46 4.67 4.03 9.94
C HIS A 46 4.30 5.30 10.70
N SER A 47 3.29 6.02 10.22
CA SER A 47 2.98 7.36 10.74
C SER A 47 1.49 7.67 10.74
N ILE A 48 1.04 8.39 11.77
CA ILE A 48 -0.34 8.88 11.84
C ILE A 48 -0.73 9.77 10.65
N PHE A 49 0.22 10.40 9.97
CA PHE A 49 -0.03 11.17 8.75
C PHE A 49 -0.56 10.31 7.59
N TYR A 50 -0.39 9.00 7.67
CA TYR A 50 -0.82 8.02 6.67
C TYR A 50 -2.08 7.27 7.10
N ALA A 51 -2.75 7.73 8.16
CA ALA A 51 -3.95 7.09 8.71
C ALA A 51 -5.02 6.75 7.66
N PRO A 52 -5.31 7.56 6.63
CA PRO A 52 -6.27 7.18 5.60
C PRO A 52 -5.92 5.88 4.88
N GLN A 53 -4.63 5.62 4.62
CA GLN A 53 -4.13 4.38 4.02
C GLN A 53 -4.40 3.18 4.94
N TYR A 54 -4.08 3.32 6.24
CA TYR A 54 -4.30 2.24 7.21
C TYR A 54 -5.78 1.94 7.41
N VAL A 55 -6.62 2.99 7.46
CA VAL A 55 -8.07 2.81 7.53
C VAL A 55 -8.59 2.09 6.29
N ALA A 56 -8.07 2.39 5.11
CA ALA A 56 -8.48 1.74 3.87
C ALA A 56 -8.10 0.24 3.88
N ILE A 57 -6.94 -0.12 4.42
CA ILE A 57 -6.52 -1.51 4.59
C ILE A 57 -7.42 -2.22 5.61
N GLU A 58 -7.55 -1.67 6.81
CA GLU A 58 -8.30 -2.27 7.92
C GLU A 58 -9.80 -2.41 7.65
N LYS A 59 -10.37 -1.48 6.88
CA LYS A 59 -11.78 -1.53 6.49
C LYS A 59 -12.05 -2.36 5.25
N GLY A 60 -11.02 -2.93 4.63
CA GLY A 60 -11.16 -3.77 3.45
C GLY A 60 -11.48 -3.01 2.16
N TYR A 61 -11.30 -1.69 2.11
CA TYR A 61 -11.62 -0.90 0.90
C TYR A 61 -10.75 -1.30 -0.30
N PHE A 62 -9.53 -1.76 -0.09
CA PHE A 62 -8.72 -2.33 -1.15
C PHE A 62 -9.25 -3.69 -1.59
N ALA A 63 -9.68 -4.53 -0.66
CA ALA A 63 -10.27 -5.83 -0.99
C ALA A 63 -11.57 -5.68 -1.78
N ASP A 64 -12.40 -4.68 -1.49
CA ASP A 64 -13.60 -4.35 -2.26
C ASP A 64 -13.26 -4.02 -3.72
N GLN A 65 -12.07 -3.46 -3.95
CA GLN A 65 -11.55 -3.17 -5.29
C GLN A 65 -10.77 -4.34 -5.91
N GLY A 66 -10.71 -5.49 -5.25
CA GLY A 66 -10.02 -6.67 -5.74
C GLY A 66 -8.52 -6.71 -5.45
N LEU A 67 -8.05 -5.94 -4.49
CA LEU A 67 -6.64 -5.84 -4.12
C LEU A 67 -6.41 -6.41 -2.71
N GLU A 68 -5.35 -7.20 -2.57
CA GLU A 68 -4.77 -7.62 -1.30
C GLU A 68 -3.48 -6.84 -1.10
N VAL A 69 -3.50 -5.83 -0.22
CA VAL A 69 -2.35 -4.95 0.01
C VAL A 69 -1.49 -5.48 1.13
N GLU A 70 -0.24 -5.81 0.82
CA GLU A 70 0.82 -6.07 1.79
C GLU A 70 1.58 -4.78 2.06
N LEU A 71 1.49 -4.28 3.30
CA LEU A 71 2.16 -3.05 3.71
C LEU A 71 3.52 -3.35 4.32
N VAL A 72 4.57 -2.76 3.76
CA VAL A 72 5.96 -2.90 4.21
C VAL A 72 6.52 -1.52 4.55
N THR A 73 7.29 -1.41 5.64
CA THR A 73 7.96 -0.15 6.01
C THR A 73 9.44 -0.19 5.63
N GLY A 74 9.84 0.69 4.71
CA GLY A 74 11.21 0.76 4.18
C GLY A 74 12.16 1.61 5.01
N PHE A 75 11.67 2.42 5.94
CA PHE A 75 12.46 3.31 6.81
C PHE A 75 13.31 4.35 6.05
N GLY A 76 12.76 4.93 4.99
CA GLY A 76 13.35 6.03 4.24
C GLY A 76 12.99 6.02 2.77
N ALA A 77 12.93 7.21 2.16
CA ALA A 77 12.53 7.37 0.74
C ALA A 77 13.52 6.66 -0.22
N ASP A 78 14.81 6.67 0.11
CA ASP A 78 15.85 5.93 -0.62
C ASP A 78 15.59 4.43 -0.65
N LYS A 79 15.15 3.85 0.48
CA LYS A 79 14.81 2.43 0.59
C LYS A 79 13.55 2.07 -0.17
N VAL A 80 12.52 2.92 -0.04
CA VAL A 80 11.26 2.73 -0.75
C VAL A 80 11.48 2.81 -2.26
N LEU A 81 12.26 3.79 -2.74
CA LEU A 81 12.58 3.91 -4.15
C LEU A 81 13.39 2.70 -4.65
N THR A 82 14.35 2.23 -3.86
CA THR A 82 15.12 1.04 -4.21
C THR A 82 14.21 -0.18 -4.36
N ALA A 83 13.31 -0.43 -3.39
CA ALA A 83 12.36 -1.54 -3.45
C ALA A 83 11.43 -1.45 -4.68
N LEU A 84 11.00 -0.24 -5.03
CA LEU A 84 10.18 -0.01 -6.22
C LEU A 84 10.95 -0.32 -7.52
N ILE A 85 12.18 0.21 -7.67
CA ILE A 85 12.98 0.02 -8.89
C ILE A 85 13.46 -1.44 -9.02
N SER A 86 13.73 -2.13 -7.91
CA SER A 86 14.14 -3.54 -7.93
C SER A 86 12.99 -4.50 -8.16
N GLY A 87 11.74 -4.03 -8.10
CA GLY A 87 10.54 -4.88 -8.21
C GLY A 87 10.19 -5.63 -6.91
N GLU A 88 10.80 -5.28 -5.80
CA GLU A 88 10.43 -5.81 -4.47
C GLU A 88 9.12 -5.18 -3.95
N ALA A 89 8.74 -4.03 -4.48
CA ALA A 89 7.47 -3.38 -4.20
C ALA A 89 6.81 -2.93 -5.51
N ASP A 90 5.48 -3.05 -5.56
CA ASP A 90 4.68 -2.58 -6.70
C ASP A 90 4.39 -1.09 -6.59
N ILE A 91 4.24 -0.60 -5.37
CA ILE A 91 3.92 0.80 -5.07
C ILE A 91 4.87 1.32 -3.98
N GLY A 92 5.49 2.46 -4.24
CA GLY A 92 6.28 3.21 -3.26
C GLY A 92 5.49 4.39 -2.70
N PHE A 93 5.30 4.43 -1.38
CA PHE A 93 4.70 5.57 -0.71
C PHE A 93 5.79 6.41 -0.04
N MET A 94 6.21 7.47 -0.71
CA MET A 94 7.34 8.32 -0.35
C MET A 94 7.13 9.75 -0.86
N GLY A 95 8.01 10.66 -0.50
CA GLY A 95 8.03 11.99 -1.09
C GLY A 95 8.40 11.94 -2.58
N ALA A 96 7.79 12.82 -3.38
CA ALA A 96 8.01 12.88 -4.82
C ALA A 96 9.46 13.25 -5.19
N GLU A 97 10.21 13.88 -4.28
CA GLU A 97 11.62 14.24 -4.47
C GLU A 97 12.48 13.05 -4.83
N ALA A 98 12.22 11.87 -4.26
CA ALA A 98 13.00 10.66 -4.55
C ALA A 98 12.90 10.26 -6.03
N SER A 99 11.72 10.36 -6.64
CA SER A 99 11.53 10.10 -8.06
C SER A 99 12.21 11.14 -8.96
N ILE A 100 12.21 12.42 -8.52
CA ILE A 100 12.88 13.51 -9.23
C ILE A 100 14.39 13.31 -9.25
N TYR A 101 14.97 12.94 -8.11
CA TYR A 101 16.42 12.65 -8.05
C TYR A 101 16.82 11.48 -8.94
N ALA A 102 16.09 10.37 -8.86
CA ALA A 102 16.37 9.23 -9.71
C ALA A 102 16.29 9.57 -11.20
N TYR A 103 15.32 10.39 -11.59
CA TYR A 103 15.20 10.87 -12.96
C TYR A 103 16.40 11.75 -13.36
N GLN A 104 16.82 12.68 -12.49
CA GLN A 104 17.97 13.56 -12.74
C GLN A 104 19.30 12.79 -12.80
N GLU A 105 19.40 11.69 -12.07
CA GLU A 105 20.55 10.79 -12.10
C GLU A 105 20.57 9.85 -13.31
N GLY A 106 19.57 9.96 -14.20
CA GLY A 106 19.53 9.22 -15.45
C GLY A 106 18.85 7.86 -15.38
N ALA A 107 17.93 7.66 -14.45
CA ALA A 107 17.14 6.43 -14.42
C ALA A 107 16.41 6.22 -15.76
N THR A 108 16.61 5.06 -16.38
CA THR A 108 16.00 4.70 -17.67
C THR A 108 14.53 4.27 -17.52
N ASP A 109 14.17 3.79 -16.35
CA ASP A 109 12.79 3.44 -15.96
C ASP A 109 12.43 4.20 -14.69
N PRO A 110 12.00 5.48 -14.81
CA PRO A 110 11.75 6.34 -13.67
C PRO A 110 10.44 5.98 -12.96
N ALA A 111 10.44 6.15 -11.66
CA ALA A 111 9.22 6.03 -10.88
C ALA A 111 8.20 7.12 -11.30
N VAL A 112 6.94 6.74 -11.49
CA VAL A 112 5.84 7.62 -11.89
C VAL A 112 4.96 7.92 -10.70
N ASN A 113 4.80 9.20 -10.36
CA ASN A 113 3.88 9.62 -9.30
C ASN A 113 2.45 9.65 -9.85
N PHE A 114 1.53 8.90 -9.25
CA PHE A 114 0.15 8.78 -9.72
C PHE A 114 -0.91 9.26 -8.72
N ALA A 115 -0.56 9.37 -7.43
CA ALA A 115 -1.49 9.79 -6.38
C ALA A 115 -0.76 10.56 -5.27
N GLN A 116 -1.49 11.43 -4.60
CA GLN A 116 -1.01 12.18 -3.44
C GLN A 116 -1.93 11.95 -2.25
N LEU A 117 -1.39 11.38 -1.16
CA LEU A 117 -2.13 11.12 0.07
C LEU A 117 -2.08 12.31 1.03
N THR A 118 -0.94 12.99 1.12
CA THR A 118 -0.72 14.12 2.02
C THR A 118 -0.44 15.40 1.22
N GLN A 119 -1.09 16.50 1.56
CA GLN A 119 -0.93 17.77 0.86
C GLN A 119 0.02 18.74 1.57
N ARG A 120 0.26 18.55 2.86
CA ARG A 120 1.09 19.43 3.67
C ARG A 120 2.06 18.62 4.49
N ALA A 121 3.31 19.07 4.54
CA ALA A 121 4.31 18.51 5.45
C ALA A 121 3.95 18.88 6.89
N GLY A 122 4.01 17.89 7.79
CA GLY A 122 3.79 18.07 9.22
C GLY A 122 5.10 18.21 9.99
N ASN A 123 6.08 18.95 9.44
CA ASN A 123 7.39 19.13 10.08
C ASN A 123 7.46 20.48 10.76
N PHE A 124 7.97 20.47 11.96
CA PHE A 124 8.09 21.66 12.82
C PHE A 124 9.51 21.74 13.35
N LEU A 125 10.09 22.97 13.33
CA LEU A 125 11.31 23.22 14.06
C LEU A 125 10.96 23.43 15.53
N VAL A 126 11.57 22.65 16.41
CA VAL A 126 11.31 22.67 17.85
C VAL A 126 12.59 23.01 18.58
N ALA A 127 12.56 24.05 19.39
CA ALA A 127 13.66 24.40 20.26
C ALA A 127 13.49 23.76 21.65
N ARG A 128 14.60 23.61 22.40
CA ARG A 128 14.59 23.10 23.78
C ARG A 128 14.15 24.18 24.81
N GLU A 129 14.26 25.42 24.42
CA GLU A 129 13.93 26.59 25.23
C GLU A 129 13.02 27.52 24.42
N GLU A 130 12.28 28.35 25.09
CA GLU A 130 11.42 29.36 24.47
C GLU A 130 12.25 30.33 23.64
N MET A 131 11.83 30.59 22.41
CA MET A 131 12.46 31.57 21.51
C MET A 131 11.36 32.47 20.92
N PRO A 132 10.78 33.40 21.72
CA PRO A 132 9.60 34.18 21.31
C PRO A 132 9.83 35.03 20.06
N ASP A 133 11.07 35.55 19.91
CA ASP A 133 11.46 36.41 18.79
C ASP A 133 12.37 35.68 17.77
N PHE A 134 12.20 34.37 17.62
CA PHE A 134 13.02 33.55 16.76
C PHE A 134 13.22 34.14 15.38
N GLN A 135 14.49 34.19 14.96
CA GLN A 135 14.93 34.49 13.61
C GLN A 135 15.75 33.33 13.05
N TRP A 136 15.68 33.12 11.75
CA TRP A 136 16.46 32.03 11.13
C TRP A 136 17.97 32.16 11.39
N SER A 137 18.50 33.39 11.48
CA SER A 137 19.89 33.68 11.84
C SER A 137 20.32 33.08 13.18
N ASP A 138 19.39 32.84 14.09
CA ASP A 138 19.69 32.30 15.44
C ASP A 138 20.16 30.83 15.34
N LEU A 139 19.94 30.20 14.22
CA LEU A 139 20.43 28.84 13.97
C LEU A 139 21.92 28.80 13.59
N LYS A 140 22.54 29.93 13.29
CA LYS A 140 23.94 29.97 12.90
C LYS A 140 24.83 29.36 14.00
N GLY A 141 25.59 28.33 13.63
CA GLY A 141 26.46 27.61 14.58
C GLY A 141 25.72 26.68 15.55
N LYS A 142 24.43 26.53 15.43
CA LYS A 142 23.65 25.55 16.24
C LYS A 142 23.68 24.17 15.60
N LYS A 143 23.54 23.14 16.45
CA LYS A 143 23.33 21.78 16.01
C LYS A 143 21.83 21.54 15.90
N VAL A 144 21.36 21.29 14.69
CA VAL A 144 19.94 21.01 14.39
C VAL A 144 19.81 19.60 13.85
N LEU A 145 18.82 18.87 14.35
CA LEU A 145 18.42 17.59 13.77
C LEU A 145 17.43 17.86 12.64
N GLY A 146 17.93 18.02 11.43
CA GLY A 146 17.15 18.47 10.26
C GLY A 146 16.33 17.39 9.58
N GLY A 147 16.48 16.13 9.99
CA GLY A 147 15.82 15.01 9.36
C GLY A 147 16.80 14.02 8.72
N ARG A 148 16.26 13.05 7.98
CA ARG A 148 17.08 12.08 7.25
C ARG A 148 17.59 12.71 5.96
N LYS A 149 18.88 12.50 5.66
CA LYS A 149 19.50 13.00 4.45
C LYS A 149 18.78 12.48 3.19
N GLY A 150 18.47 13.40 2.27
CA GLY A 150 17.75 13.10 1.03
C GLY A 150 16.26 12.92 1.20
N GLY A 151 15.70 13.15 2.39
CA GLY A 151 14.27 13.18 2.63
C GLY A 151 13.68 14.59 2.52
N MET A 152 12.40 14.67 2.20
CA MET A 152 11.69 15.96 2.03
C MET A 152 11.86 16.93 3.24
N PRO A 153 11.82 16.48 4.52
CA PRO A 153 12.01 17.39 5.65
C PRO A 153 13.36 18.10 5.63
N GLU A 154 14.44 17.36 5.38
CA GLU A 154 15.79 17.92 5.31
C GLU A 154 15.93 18.88 4.14
N MET A 155 15.51 18.49 2.96
CA MET A 155 15.61 19.32 1.75
C MET A 155 14.88 20.67 1.89
N VAL A 156 13.66 20.63 2.44
CA VAL A 156 12.88 21.85 2.69
C VAL A 156 13.56 22.70 3.73
N PHE A 157 14.14 22.11 4.77
CA PHE A 157 14.86 22.82 5.79
C PHE A 157 16.12 23.48 5.23
N GLU A 158 16.93 22.78 4.47
CA GLU A 158 18.11 23.33 3.77
C GLU A 158 17.73 24.47 2.82
N TYR A 159 16.64 24.29 2.07
CA TYR A 159 16.12 25.35 1.20
C TYR A 159 15.78 26.62 1.98
N ILE A 160 15.08 26.47 3.14
CA ILE A 160 14.73 27.61 4.01
C ILE A 160 15.98 28.29 4.55
N LEU A 161 16.97 27.52 5.03
CA LEU A 161 18.23 28.06 5.52
C LEU A 161 18.93 28.89 4.42
N LYS A 162 19.05 28.33 3.25
CA LYS A 162 19.66 28.99 2.08
C LYS A 162 18.94 30.30 1.69
N GLN A 163 17.59 30.30 1.72
CA GLN A 163 16.80 31.52 1.47
C GLN A 163 17.01 32.60 2.54
N ASN A 164 17.48 32.24 3.73
CA ASN A 164 17.79 33.14 4.83
C ASN A 164 19.31 33.41 4.98
N GLY A 165 20.10 33.07 3.97
CA GLY A 165 21.56 33.34 3.94
C GLY A 165 22.37 32.50 4.90
N LEU A 166 21.89 31.30 5.23
CA LEU A 166 22.57 30.31 6.06
C LEU A 166 22.98 29.13 5.16
N ASP A 167 24.25 28.73 5.26
CA ASP A 167 24.82 27.54 4.58
C ASP A 167 25.04 26.42 5.59
#